data_80ac7922f96201d9bc4f73071b086f0a
#
_entry.id   80ac7922f96201d9bc4f73071b086f0a
#
_cell.length_a   1.000
_cell.length_b   1.000
_cell.length_c   1.000
_cell.angle_alpha   90.00
_cell.angle_beta   90.00
_cell.angle_gamma   90.00
#
_symmetry.space_group_name_H-M   'P 1'
#
loop_
_entity.id
_entity.type
_entity.pdbx_description
1 polymer ?
#
loop_
_entity_poly.entity_id
_entity_poly.type
_entity_poly.pdbx_seq_one_letter_code
_entity_poly.pdbx_strand_id
1 'polypeptide(L)'
;MASEKQKSMIRIDYQVLRETKARDGHVHVRLVKKARRLFGRAAREEILRIMDPLLRVQACEIAERHVTPQSLHEIGQQAILEAIKLYRVGQPEDFGEFALIHTRQAMVLARNRMFVPDPRAPRPDLPPRQF
;
A
#
# COMPACT_ATOMS: atom_id res chain seq x y z
N MET A 1 -7.29 -16.37 19.03
CA MET A 1 -8.47 -15.91 18.48
C MET A 1 -8.28 -15.40 17.09
N ALA A 2 -8.86 -16.11 16.16
CA ALA A 2 -8.66 -15.83 14.74
C ALA A 2 -9.12 -14.41 14.35
N SER A 3 -10.22 -13.93 14.94
CA SER A 3 -10.75 -12.62 14.57
C SER A 3 -9.84 -11.45 14.98
N GLU A 4 -9.15 -11.57 16.11
CA GLU A 4 -8.21 -10.53 16.53
C GLU A 4 -6.95 -10.54 15.68
N LYS A 5 -6.44 -11.72 15.35
CA LYS A 5 -5.32 -11.84 14.44
C LYS A 5 -5.67 -11.30 13.06
N GLN A 6 -6.86 -11.58 12.57
CA GLN A 6 -7.32 -11.04 11.31
C GLN A 6 -7.46 -9.53 11.35
N LYS A 7 -7.99 -8.99 12.42
CA LYS A 7 -8.10 -7.53 12.59
C LYS A 7 -6.74 -6.87 12.65
N SER A 8 -5.76 -7.46 13.33
CA SER A 8 -4.40 -6.93 13.38
C SER A 8 -3.75 -6.95 12.02
N MET A 9 -3.90 -8.04 11.26
CA MET A 9 -3.38 -8.13 9.90
C MET A 9 -4.07 -7.16 8.97
N ILE A 10 -5.40 -7.01 9.10
CA ILE A 10 -6.19 -6.12 8.27
C ILE A 10 -5.84 -4.66 8.54
N ARG A 11 -5.57 -4.29 9.78
CA ARG A 11 -5.25 -2.91 10.13
C ARG A 11 -3.82 -2.51 9.79
N ILE A 12 -2.96 -3.45 9.47
CA ILE A 12 -1.54 -3.22 9.25
C ILE A 12 -0.97 -2.39 10.39
N ASP A 13 -0.98 -2.98 11.57
CA ASP A 13 -0.39 -2.41 12.75
C ASP A 13 1.11 -2.26 12.54
N TYR A 14 1.68 -1.16 12.99
CA TYR A 14 3.12 -0.94 12.94
C TYR A 14 3.91 -2.04 13.64
N GLN A 15 3.34 -2.64 14.68
CA GLN A 15 3.99 -3.75 15.35
C GLN A 15 4.07 -4.98 14.46
N VAL A 16 2.98 -5.31 13.76
CA VAL A 16 2.97 -6.41 12.79
C VAL A 16 3.95 -6.12 11.66
N LEU A 17 4.03 -4.90 11.23
CA LEU A 17 4.97 -4.47 10.20
C LEU A 17 6.40 -4.66 10.66
N ARG A 18 6.73 -4.31 11.89
CA ARG A 18 8.08 -4.50 12.46
C ARG A 18 8.44 -5.97 12.55
N GLU A 19 7.51 -6.80 12.96
CA GLU A 19 7.72 -8.25 13.02
C GLU A 19 7.96 -8.83 11.63
N THR A 20 7.19 -8.38 10.66
CA THR A 20 7.34 -8.81 9.28
C THR A 20 8.68 -8.38 8.71
N LYS A 21 9.12 -7.16 9.01
CA LYS A 21 10.44 -6.67 8.58
C LYS A 21 11.57 -7.51 9.11
N ALA A 22 11.47 -7.94 10.35
CA ALA A 22 12.50 -8.77 10.96
C ALA A 22 12.63 -10.13 10.27
N ARG A 23 11.60 -10.55 9.56
CA ARG A 23 11.56 -11.87 8.92
C ARG A 23 11.65 -11.78 7.40
N ASP A 24 10.59 -11.29 6.75
CA ASP A 24 10.41 -11.43 5.31
C ASP A 24 10.22 -10.12 4.58
N GLY A 25 9.77 -9.08 5.30
CA GLY A 25 9.45 -7.79 4.67
C GLY A 25 10.55 -6.75 4.77
N HIS A 26 11.72 -7.12 5.27
CA HIS A 26 12.78 -6.13 5.47
C HIS A 26 13.48 -5.79 4.16
N VAL A 27 13.49 -4.51 3.85
CA VAL A 27 14.21 -3.96 2.70
C VAL A 27 15.40 -3.16 3.21
N HIS A 28 16.59 -3.66 2.91
CA HIS A 28 17.80 -2.96 3.33
C HIS A 28 17.99 -1.66 2.56
N VAL A 29 18.51 -0.64 3.23
CA VAL A 29 18.75 0.66 2.63
C VAL A 29 19.62 0.58 1.37
N ARG A 30 20.59 -0.33 1.34
CA ARG A 30 21.44 -0.53 0.16
C ARG A 30 20.65 -0.92 -1.07
N LEU A 31 19.61 -1.74 -0.89
CA LEU A 31 18.74 -2.16 -1.98
C LEU A 31 17.93 -0.98 -2.52
N VAL A 32 17.44 -0.13 -1.62
CA VAL A 32 16.73 1.10 -2.00
C VAL A 32 17.63 2.01 -2.84
N LYS A 33 18.88 2.20 -2.39
CA LYS A 33 19.86 3.02 -3.13
C LYS A 33 20.16 2.45 -4.52
N LYS A 34 20.30 1.12 -4.63
CA LYS A 34 20.48 0.46 -5.93
C LYS A 34 19.27 0.64 -6.83
N ALA A 35 18.07 0.53 -6.26
CA ALA A 35 16.84 0.66 -7.02
C ALA A 35 16.64 2.06 -7.61
N ARG A 36 17.25 3.09 -7.01
CA ARG A 36 17.18 4.46 -7.51
C ARG A 36 18.04 4.71 -8.74
N ARG A 37 19.01 3.85 -9.01
CA ARG A 37 19.93 4.01 -10.13
C ARG A 37 19.22 3.78 -11.46
N LEU A 38 19.78 4.37 -12.51
CA LEU A 38 19.23 4.21 -13.87
C LEU A 38 19.10 2.75 -14.26
N PHE A 39 20.08 1.94 -13.91
CA PHE A 39 20.08 0.50 -14.20
C PHE A 39 19.69 -0.34 -12.98
N GLY A 40 18.84 0.20 -12.12
CA GLY A 40 18.43 -0.46 -10.89
C GLY A 40 17.20 -1.36 -11.02
N ARG A 41 16.86 -1.83 -12.21
CA ARG A 41 15.66 -2.63 -12.43
C ARG A 41 15.60 -3.87 -11.56
N ALA A 42 16.70 -4.63 -11.47
CA ALA A 42 16.74 -5.84 -10.67
C ALA A 42 16.51 -5.55 -9.19
N ALA A 43 17.05 -4.44 -8.68
CA ALA A 43 16.83 -4.03 -7.30
C ALA A 43 15.37 -3.62 -7.07
N ARG A 44 14.76 -2.92 -8.01
CA ARG A 44 13.34 -2.55 -7.92
C ARG A 44 12.44 -3.78 -7.91
N GLU A 45 12.72 -4.74 -8.78
CA GLU A 45 11.97 -6.00 -8.81
C GLU A 45 12.12 -6.78 -7.51
N GLU A 46 13.30 -6.79 -6.93
CA GLU A 46 13.54 -7.45 -5.65
C GLU A 46 12.74 -6.81 -4.52
N ILE A 47 12.70 -5.49 -4.48
CA ILE A 47 11.88 -4.77 -3.49
C ILE A 47 10.40 -5.11 -3.67
N LEU A 48 9.91 -5.12 -4.90
CA LEU A 48 8.53 -5.51 -5.18
C LEU A 48 8.24 -6.93 -4.71
N ARG A 49 9.17 -7.84 -4.93
CA ARG A 49 9.04 -9.23 -4.48
C ARG A 49 8.98 -9.33 -2.96
N ILE A 50 9.86 -8.61 -2.27
CA ILE A 50 9.91 -8.61 -0.80
C ILE A 50 8.61 -8.06 -0.22
N MET A 51 8.08 -6.98 -0.82
CA MET A 51 6.89 -6.31 -0.33
C MET A 51 5.58 -6.96 -0.77
N ASP A 52 5.62 -7.86 -1.74
CA ASP A 52 4.42 -8.44 -2.35
C ASP A 52 3.41 -9.03 -1.35
N PRO A 53 3.81 -9.86 -0.37
CA PRO A 53 2.85 -10.40 0.58
C PRO A 53 2.11 -9.31 1.37
N LEU A 54 2.81 -8.26 1.73
CA LEU A 54 2.22 -7.13 2.45
C LEU A 54 1.26 -6.33 1.57
N LEU A 55 1.61 -6.14 0.31
CA LEU A 55 0.73 -5.48 -0.66
C LEU A 55 -0.56 -6.25 -0.88
N ARG A 56 -0.49 -7.57 -0.93
CA ARG A 56 -1.67 -8.41 -1.11
C ARG A 56 -2.62 -8.31 0.08
N VAL A 57 -2.10 -8.34 1.28
CA VAL A 57 -2.90 -8.16 2.49
C VAL A 57 -3.56 -6.79 2.47
N GLN A 58 -2.81 -5.76 2.16
CA GLN A 58 -3.29 -4.39 2.11
C GLN A 58 -4.39 -4.22 1.05
N ALA A 59 -4.18 -4.79 -0.12
CA ALA A 59 -5.16 -4.72 -1.21
C ALA A 59 -6.47 -5.42 -0.83
N CYS A 60 -6.40 -6.56 -0.19
CA CYS A 60 -7.59 -7.27 0.28
C CYS A 60 -8.34 -6.48 1.35
N GLU A 61 -7.60 -5.81 2.22
CA GLU A 61 -8.20 -4.98 3.27
C GLU A 61 -8.98 -3.80 2.69
N ILE A 62 -8.41 -3.16 1.67
CA ILE A 62 -8.95 -1.91 1.11
C ILE A 62 -10.00 -2.17 0.01
N ALA A 63 -9.97 -3.34 -0.62
CA ALA A 63 -10.87 -3.68 -1.71
C ALA A 63 -12.34 -3.53 -1.33
N GLU A 64 -13.13 -3.14 -2.32
CA GLU A 64 -14.58 -3.04 -2.21
C GLU A 64 -15.24 -3.58 -3.48
N ARG A 65 -16.58 -3.52 -3.54
CA ARG A 65 -17.33 -4.09 -4.68
C ARG A 65 -16.89 -3.55 -6.03
N HIS A 66 -16.52 -2.28 -6.08
CA HIS A 66 -16.19 -1.59 -7.33
C HIS A 66 -14.71 -1.63 -7.67
N VAL A 67 -13.88 -2.16 -6.79
CA VAL A 67 -12.44 -2.25 -7.02
C VAL A 67 -11.90 -3.55 -6.43
N THR A 68 -11.28 -4.35 -7.29
CA THR A 68 -10.78 -5.67 -6.91
C THR A 68 -9.45 -5.57 -6.17
N PRO A 69 -9.10 -6.58 -5.35
CA PRO A 69 -7.78 -6.65 -4.76
C PRO A 69 -6.66 -6.63 -5.80
N GLN A 70 -6.87 -7.25 -6.94
CA GLN A 70 -5.87 -7.27 -8.01
C GLN A 70 -5.59 -5.88 -8.55
N SER A 71 -6.63 -5.09 -8.80
CA SER A 71 -6.47 -3.71 -9.26
C SER A 71 -5.69 -2.88 -8.25
N LEU A 72 -6.01 -3.03 -6.96
CA LEU A 72 -5.32 -2.32 -5.90
C LEU A 72 -3.88 -2.80 -5.74
N HIS A 73 -3.63 -4.08 -5.92
CA HIS A 73 -2.27 -4.62 -5.88
C HIS A 73 -1.38 -3.97 -6.95
N GLU A 74 -1.88 -3.81 -8.15
CA GLU A 74 -1.17 -3.12 -9.22
C GLU A 74 -0.86 -1.67 -8.87
N ILE A 75 -1.83 -0.97 -8.28
CA ILE A 75 -1.65 0.38 -7.80
C ILE A 75 -0.58 0.43 -6.71
N GLY A 76 -0.60 -0.55 -5.81
CA GLY A 76 0.41 -0.68 -4.76
C GLY A 76 1.81 -0.88 -5.31
N GLN A 77 1.96 -1.68 -6.36
CA GLN A 77 3.25 -1.88 -7.00
C GLN A 77 3.81 -0.56 -7.57
N GLN A 78 2.97 0.23 -8.22
CA GLN A 78 3.38 1.55 -8.71
C GLN A 78 3.75 2.48 -7.57
N ALA A 79 3.00 2.43 -6.48
CA ALA A 79 3.29 3.24 -5.30
C ALA A 79 4.62 2.85 -4.63
N ILE A 80 4.99 1.57 -4.65
CA ILE A 80 6.31 1.14 -4.17
C ILE A 80 7.42 1.79 -5.01
N LEU A 81 7.26 1.83 -6.32
CA LEU A 81 8.25 2.46 -7.18
C LEU A 81 8.40 3.95 -6.89
N GLU A 82 7.30 4.63 -6.59
CA GLU A 82 7.35 6.02 -6.14
C GLU A 82 8.01 6.16 -4.78
N ALA A 83 7.70 5.27 -3.85
CA ALA A 83 8.28 5.28 -2.52
C ALA A 83 9.80 5.15 -2.58
N ILE A 84 10.32 4.31 -3.47
CA ILE A 84 11.76 4.17 -3.68
C ILE A 84 12.40 5.52 -4.01
N LYS A 85 11.74 6.33 -4.81
CA LYS A 85 12.24 7.65 -5.20
C LYS A 85 12.13 8.68 -4.08
N LEU A 86 11.09 8.58 -3.27
CA LEU A 86 10.76 9.59 -2.27
C LEU A 86 11.38 9.34 -0.90
N TYR A 87 11.74 8.11 -0.60
CA TYR A 87 12.25 7.76 0.71
C TYR A 87 13.57 8.47 1.02
N ARG A 88 13.63 9.08 2.21
CA ARG A 88 14.87 9.73 2.70
C ARG A 88 15.60 8.78 3.63
N VAL A 89 16.82 8.43 3.27
CA VAL A 89 17.68 7.61 4.13
C VAL A 89 17.96 8.39 5.40
N GLY A 90 17.79 7.73 6.54
CA GLY A 90 18.01 8.36 7.85
C GLY A 90 16.76 8.93 8.50
N GLN A 91 15.60 8.93 7.82
CA GLN A 91 14.36 9.31 8.47
C GLN A 91 13.93 8.27 9.51
N PRO A 92 13.04 8.65 10.50
CA PRO A 92 12.65 7.73 11.57
C PRO A 92 12.03 6.43 11.11
N GLU A 93 11.16 6.47 10.10
CA GLU A 93 10.57 5.27 9.53
C GLU A 93 11.58 4.59 8.63
N ASP A 94 11.67 3.26 8.70
CA ASP A 94 12.42 2.55 7.69
C ASP A 94 11.65 2.50 6.37
N PHE A 95 12.30 1.98 5.33
CA PHE A 95 11.68 1.93 4.01
C PHE A 95 10.38 1.14 4.00
N GLY A 96 10.32 0.00 4.69
CA GLY A 96 9.12 -0.84 4.72
C GLY A 96 7.91 -0.10 5.28
N GLU A 97 8.09 0.57 6.40
CA GLU A 97 7.03 1.39 7.01
C GLU A 97 6.60 2.53 6.09
N PHE A 98 7.57 3.26 5.57
CA PHE A 98 7.30 4.36 4.65
C PHE A 98 6.55 3.90 3.41
N ALA A 99 6.99 2.81 2.82
CA ALA A 99 6.38 2.26 1.61
C ALA A 99 4.94 1.80 1.86
N LEU A 100 4.67 1.14 2.98
CA LEU A 100 3.32 0.68 3.27
C LEU A 100 2.35 1.83 3.57
N ILE A 101 2.81 2.89 4.19
CA ILE A 101 2.00 4.10 4.36
C ILE A 101 1.68 4.68 2.99
N HIS A 102 2.67 4.77 2.13
CA HIS A 102 2.52 5.33 0.79
C HIS A 102 1.58 4.50 -0.07
N THR A 103 1.74 3.17 -0.06
CA THR A 103 0.87 2.27 -0.81
C THR A 103 -0.58 2.32 -0.32
N ARG A 104 -0.77 2.37 1.00
CA ARG A 104 -2.11 2.47 1.56
C ARG A 104 -2.82 3.73 1.09
N GLN A 105 -2.14 4.86 1.14
CA GLN A 105 -2.70 6.11 0.66
C GLN A 105 -3.07 6.04 -0.82
N ALA A 106 -2.21 5.46 -1.63
CA ALA A 106 -2.44 5.31 -3.06
C ALA A 106 -3.64 4.41 -3.35
N MET A 107 -3.76 3.30 -2.63
CA MET A 107 -4.88 2.38 -2.79
C MET A 107 -6.21 3.00 -2.37
N VAL A 108 -6.23 3.70 -1.24
CA VAL A 108 -7.44 4.36 -0.76
C VAL A 108 -7.87 5.45 -1.73
N LEU A 109 -6.95 6.26 -2.22
CA LEU A 109 -7.24 7.27 -3.22
C LEU A 109 -7.81 6.67 -4.49
N ALA A 110 -7.20 5.59 -4.98
CA ALA A 110 -7.67 4.92 -6.19
C ALA A 110 -9.06 4.33 -5.99
N ARG A 111 -9.30 3.69 -4.85
CA ARG A 111 -10.62 3.17 -4.53
C ARG A 111 -11.67 4.27 -4.57
N ASN A 112 -11.39 5.41 -3.97
CA ASN A 112 -12.33 6.52 -3.91
C ASN A 112 -12.57 7.12 -5.29
N ARG A 113 -11.55 7.19 -6.13
CA ARG A 113 -11.69 7.69 -7.51
C ARG A 113 -12.47 6.74 -8.40
N MET A 114 -12.35 5.44 -8.19
CA MET A 114 -13.04 4.42 -8.96
C MET A 114 -14.49 4.24 -8.52
N PHE A 115 -14.86 4.83 -7.40
CA PHE A 115 -16.22 4.73 -6.92
C PHE A 115 -17.18 5.41 -7.89
N VAL A 116 -18.14 4.62 -8.39
CA VAL A 116 -19.22 5.12 -9.23
C VAL A 116 -20.50 5.02 -8.42
N PRO A 117 -21.03 6.13 -7.93
CA PRO A 117 -22.23 6.09 -7.12
C PRO A 117 -23.42 5.59 -7.94
N ASP A 118 -24.31 4.82 -7.31
CA ASP A 118 -25.56 4.43 -7.92
C ASP A 118 -26.39 5.70 -8.19
N PRO A 119 -26.80 5.95 -9.44
CA PRO A 119 -27.58 7.16 -9.75
C PRO A 119 -28.92 7.22 -9.03
N ARG A 120 -29.38 6.07 -8.50
CA ARG A 120 -30.62 5.97 -7.73
C ARG A 120 -30.43 6.21 -6.25
N ALA A 121 -29.20 6.14 -5.76
CA ALA A 121 -28.90 6.27 -4.34
C ALA A 121 -28.64 7.73 -3.99
N PRO A 122 -29.06 8.19 -2.79
CA PRO A 122 -28.66 9.50 -2.32
C PRO A 122 -27.15 9.55 -2.13
N ARG A 123 -26.56 10.71 -2.39
CA ARG A 123 -25.12 10.94 -2.23
C ARG A 123 -24.88 11.59 -0.88
N PRO A 124 -24.46 10.82 0.14
CA PRO A 124 -24.31 11.38 1.49
C PRO A 124 -23.14 12.35 1.63
N ASP A 125 -22.20 12.29 0.72
CA ASP A 125 -20.99 13.11 0.71
C ASP A 125 -21.19 14.45 -0.01
N LEU A 126 -22.34 14.68 -0.62
CA LEU A 126 -22.65 15.91 -1.32
C LEU A 126 -23.74 16.68 -0.60
N PRO A 127 -23.64 18.03 -0.58
CA PRO A 127 -24.75 18.82 -0.05
C PRO A 127 -26.00 18.59 -0.91
N PRO A 128 -27.18 18.68 -0.31
CA PRO A 128 -28.41 18.53 -1.08
C PRO A 128 -28.45 19.56 -2.20
N ARG A 129 -28.84 19.13 -3.39
CA ARG A 129 -28.94 20.02 -4.52
C ARG A 129 -30.05 21.05 -4.29
N GLN A 130 -29.73 22.26 -4.58
CA GLN A 130 -30.61 23.36 -4.35
C GLN A 130 -31.24 23.89 -5.64
N PHE A 131 -31.76 22.99 -6.40
CA PHE A 131 -32.50 23.38 -7.61
C PHE A 131 -33.62 22.45 -7.91
#